data_a46621335fd4122c3f9af1ada00f8516
#
_entry.id   a46621335fd4122c3f9af1ada00f8516
#
_cell.length_a   1.000
_cell.length_b   1.000
_cell.length_c   1.000
_cell.angle_alpha   90.00
_cell.angle_beta   90.00
_cell.angle_gamma   90.00
#
_symmetry.space_group_name_H-M   'P 1'
#
loop_
_entity.id
_entity.type
_entity.pdbx_description
1 polymer ?
#
loop_
_entity_poly.entity_id
_entity_poly.type
_entity_poly.pdbx_seq_one_letter_code
_entity_poly.pdbx_strand_id
1 'polypeptide(L)'
;MRKALGSLLLAASLHAATLRGTVIENLTGHPLAHTSVLLEPVPGSGGSRVTGRTNRYGLFEFTAKPGIYILQAARAPFLTAYYGQKRWNSAGMPLTVTEQDTQFVTIRMMRFAAINGLVVDENDVGQPGFAVAAYKNVRPLELMAQATADERGVYRIYGLLPGDYLVRSVGKQLEGVGYKPTFARETDEPEQAHQVDVEIEEEARGVKLRPLPGQLFSLTVTATPTDPGDPPPPVTLTLVSEMGRQVFKSASHTFSGLPAGDYEVFAEAPSYSPAQKQGAYERIYLSKDSRVSMILRRIPPVTFQFEGLPTQAVDNGTVRLLGRRKDLAGAHDTQVIGLENRRAILAVGPWEFAVAPIEGYYVAGFSGTGAYQPGKRFDGWNAANLMYFASIRFSMSAGASSLHGTVSDAGDPVVGAPVFLEPMDLEPARRLTDTYVTLTDVHGQYHFGSLAPGKYRVLSSFEYQMPDSKTMTNVHAKELQIDARTDTAFDLDLYVIR
;
A
#
# COMPACT_ATOMS: atom_id res chain seq x y z
N MET A 1 0.62 6.74 76.68
CA MET A 1 1.44 5.87 75.81
C MET A 1 0.72 5.75 74.46
N ARG A 2 1.11 6.60 73.49
CA ARG A 2 0.60 6.53 72.10
C ARG A 2 1.67 5.87 71.23
N LYS A 3 1.34 4.69 70.70
CA LYS A 3 2.19 3.97 69.74
C LYS A 3 1.97 4.62 68.35
N ALA A 4 3.01 5.20 67.81
CA ALA A 4 3.06 5.66 66.39
C ALA A 4 3.34 4.43 65.53
N LEU A 5 2.42 4.08 64.63
CA LEU A 5 2.63 3.08 63.58
C LEU A 5 3.29 3.85 62.38
N GLY A 6 4.56 3.61 62.18
CA GLY A 6 5.25 4.08 60.97
C GLY A 6 4.88 3.21 59.77
N SER A 7 4.15 3.76 58.81
CA SER A 7 3.94 3.13 57.49
C SER A 7 5.23 3.26 56.68
N LEU A 8 5.88 2.11 56.45
CA LEU A 8 6.99 2.01 55.49
C LEU A 8 6.39 2.03 54.07
N LEU A 9 6.46 3.14 53.39
CA LEU A 9 6.20 3.23 51.97
C LEU A 9 7.39 2.57 51.25
N LEU A 10 7.18 1.35 50.76
CA LEU A 10 8.08 0.74 49.79
C LEU A 10 7.91 1.51 48.49
N ALA A 11 8.82 2.42 48.20
CA ALA A 11 8.98 3.00 46.87
C ALA A 11 9.49 1.88 45.95
N ALA A 12 8.59 1.29 45.15
CA ALA A 12 8.99 0.44 44.03
C ALA A 12 9.73 1.35 43.04
N SER A 13 11.07 1.31 43.06
CA SER A 13 11.90 1.90 42.01
C SER A 13 11.59 1.20 40.71
N LEU A 14 10.83 1.87 39.86
CA LEU A 14 10.70 1.45 38.45
C LEU A 14 12.10 1.54 37.81
N HIS A 15 12.78 0.40 37.76
CA HIS A 15 14.03 0.28 37.01
C HIS A 15 13.64 0.25 35.53
N ALA A 16 13.98 1.29 34.81
CA ALA A 16 13.81 1.36 33.37
C ALA A 16 15.07 0.80 32.70
N ALA A 17 14.90 -0.18 31.84
CA ALA A 17 15.98 -0.75 31.07
C ALA A 17 16.53 0.22 30.02
N THR A 18 17.83 0.12 29.75
CA THR A 18 18.48 0.90 28.71
C THR A 18 18.76 0.03 27.48
N LEU A 19 18.08 0.32 26.38
CA LEU A 19 18.34 -0.28 25.07
C LEU A 19 19.26 0.66 24.27
N ARG A 20 20.43 0.18 23.89
CA ARG A 20 21.39 0.87 23.03
C ARG A 20 21.53 0.20 21.69
N GLY A 21 21.89 0.95 20.67
CA GLY A 21 22.15 0.34 19.38
C GLY A 21 22.73 1.28 18.35
N THR A 22 22.99 0.70 17.19
CA THR A 22 23.45 1.41 16.02
C THR A 22 22.59 1.09 14.80
N VAL A 23 22.44 2.09 13.93
CA VAL A 23 21.83 1.91 12.61
C VAL A 23 22.93 2.12 11.57
N ILE A 24 23.12 1.16 10.70
CA ILE A 24 24.16 1.16 9.67
C ILE A 24 23.56 0.84 8.30
N GLU A 25 24.23 1.29 7.27
CA GLU A 25 23.96 0.86 5.90
C GLU A 25 24.39 -0.59 5.69
N ASN A 26 23.55 -1.39 5.04
CA ASN A 26 23.79 -2.83 4.92
C ASN A 26 25.07 -3.17 4.12
N LEU A 27 25.27 -2.56 2.94
CA LEU A 27 26.41 -2.86 2.06
C LEU A 27 27.73 -2.33 2.59
N THR A 28 27.77 -1.09 3.08
CA THR A 28 29.03 -0.41 3.43
C THR A 28 29.36 -0.48 4.91
N GLY A 29 28.39 -0.79 5.77
CA GLY A 29 28.53 -0.73 7.22
C GLY A 29 28.63 0.68 7.78
N HIS A 30 28.50 1.72 6.96
CA HIS A 30 28.60 3.11 7.42
C HIS A 30 27.44 3.46 8.37
N PRO A 31 27.71 4.19 9.47
CA PRO A 31 26.68 4.59 10.41
C PRO A 31 25.71 5.60 9.79
N LEU A 32 24.43 5.43 10.06
CA LEU A 32 23.35 6.27 9.54
C LEU A 32 22.87 7.27 10.62
N ALA A 33 23.32 8.51 10.50
CA ALA A 33 22.93 9.60 11.37
C ALA A 33 21.47 10.04 11.11
N HIS A 34 20.83 10.61 12.16
CA HIS A 34 19.47 11.18 12.11
C HIS A 34 18.37 10.22 11.62
N THR A 35 18.61 8.92 11.70
CA THR A 35 17.64 7.87 11.39
C THR A 35 16.58 7.83 12.48
N SER A 36 15.31 7.84 12.10
CA SER A 36 14.21 7.63 13.04
C SER A 36 14.21 6.19 13.50
N VAL A 37 14.14 5.97 14.81
CA VAL A 37 14.07 4.64 15.42
C VAL A 37 12.82 4.56 16.27
N LEU A 38 12.05 3.48 16.13
CA LEU A 38 10.82 3.21 16.83
C LEU A 38 10.89 1.85 17.52
N LEU A 39 10.54 1.83 18.80
CA LEU A 39 10.37 0.64 19.62
C LEU A 39 8.88 0.48 19.89
N GLU A 40 8.23 -0.50 19.26
CA GLU A 40 6.80 -0.78 19.37
C GLU A 40 6.56 -2.04 20.23
N PRO A 41 5.75 -1.99 21.30
CA PRO A 41 5.51 -3.16 22.12
C PRO A 41 4.66 -4.21 21.38
N VAL A 42 5.00 -5.48 21.56
CA VAL A 42 4.14 -6.60 21.13
C VAL A 42 2.87 -6.60 22.00
N PRO A 43 1.68 -6.82 21.42
CA PRO A 43 0.45 -6.90 22.19
C PRO A 43 0.55 -7.83 23.41
N GLY A 44 0.11 -7.34 24.58
CA GLY A 44 0.16 -8.10 25.83
C GLY A 44 1.48 -8.08 26.58
N SER A 45 2.58 -7.53 26.02
CA SER A 45 3.92 -7.55 26.65
C SER A 45 4.14 -6.51 27.76
N GLY A 46 3.17 -5.63 28.02
CA GLY A 46 3.27 -4.61 29.09
C GLY A 46 4.17 -3.42 28.77
N GLY A 47 4.83 -3.40 27.64
CA GLY A 47 5.71 -2.32 27.18
C GLY A 47 4.99 -1.04 26.79
N SER A 48 5.76 0.00 26.46
CA SER A 48 5.24 1.27 25.93
C SER A 48 6.04 1.68 24.69
N ARG A 49 5.36 2.29 23.72
CA ARG A 49 5.98 2.82 22.49
C ARG A 49 7.01 3.89 22.81
N VAL A 50 8.21 3.76 22.24
CA VAL A 50 9.30 4.73 22.36
C VAL A 50 9.81 5.12 20.98
N THR A 51 10.07 6.40 20.77
CA THR A 51 10.60 6.94 19.51
C THR A 51 11.83 7.79 19.76
N GLY A 52 12.78 7.78 18.81
CA GLY A 52 13.96 8.63 18.88
C GLY A 52 14.69 8.69 17.54
N ARG A 53 15.89 9.24 17.55
CA ARG A 53 16.74 9.32 16.35
C ARG A 53 18.19 8.97 16.70
N THR A 54 18.91 8.43 15.71
CA THR A 54 20.33 8.21 15.85
C THR A 54 21.10 9.53 15.87
N ASN A 55 22.20 9.56 16.61
CA ASN A 55 23.15 10.68 16.63
C ASN A 55 24.04 10.68 15.36
N ARG A 56 25.04 11.58 15.29
CA ARG A 56 25.97 11.68 14.14
C ARG A 56 26.78 10.40 13.87
N TYR A 57 26.87 9.51 14.84
CA TYR A 57 27.60 8.23 14.73
C TYR A 57 26.66 7.03 14.50
N GLY A 58 25.40 7.29 14.15
CA GLY A 58 24.41 6.24 13.94
C GLY A 58 23.94 5.55 15.22
N LEU A 59 24.30 6.07 16.40
CA LEU A 59 23.96 5.47 17.70
C LEU A 59 22.64 6.02 18.23
N PHE A 60 21.85 5.14 18.88
CA PHE A 60 20.64 5.50 19.63
C PHE A 60 20.65 4.89 21.01
N GLU A 61 19.90 5.49 21.93
CA GLU A 61 19.69 5.00 23.27
C GLU A 61 18.24 5.28 23.67
N PHE A 62 17.56 4.25 24.21
CA PHE A 62 16.20 4.32 24.71
C PHE A 62 16.15 3.86 26.15
N THR A 63 15.34 4.55 26.94
CA THR A 63 14.87 4.07 28.22
C THR A 63 13.48 3.48 28.01
N ALA A 64 13.32 2.16 28.22
CA ALA A 64 12.09 1.45 27.97
C ALA A 64 11.66 0.63 29.20
N LYS A 65 10.36 0.40 29.33
CA LYS A 65 9.82 -0.54 30.32
C LYS A 65 10.16 -1.96 29.90
N PRO A 66 10.30 -2.91 30.83
CA PRO A 66 10.42 -4.31 30.48
C PRO A 66 9.25 -4.76 29.62
N GLY A 67 9.55 -5.59 28.62
CA GLY A 67 8.55 -6.06 27.64
C GLY A 67 9.20 -6.66 26.40
N ILE A 68 8.36 -7.10 25.49
CA ILE A 68 8.78 -7.61 24.18
C ILE A 68 8.38 -6.60 23.12
N TYR A 69 9.31 -6.25 22.25
CA TYR A 69 9.18 -5.16 21.31
C TYR A 69 9.57 -5.56 19.90
N ILE A 70 8.97 -4.88 18.92
CA ILE A 70 9.48 -4.80 17.55
C ILE A 70 10.24 -3.49 17.43
N LEU A 71 11.51 -3.55 17.02
CA LEU A 71 12.37 -2.40 16.83
C LEU A 71 12.57 -2.15 15.33
N GLN A 72 12.27 -0.92 14.89
CA GLN A 72 12.41 -0.53 13.49
C GLN A 72 13.20 0.78 13.32
N ALA A 73 13.84 0.93 12.16
CA ALA A 73 14.52 2.15 11.74
C ALA A 73 14.02 2.61 10.38
N ALA A 74 13.83 3.93 10.21
CA ALA A 74 13.37 4.54 8.96
C ALA A 74 14.16 5.80 8.61
N ARG A 75 14.64 5.88 7.37
CA ARG A 75 15.36 7.05 6.82
C ARG A 75 15.35 7.00 5.30
N ALA A 76 14.95 8.09 4.62
CA ALA A 76 15.18 8.22 3.18
C ALA A 76 16.70 8.33 2.87
N PRO A 77 17.24 7.71 1.80
CA PRO A 77 16.58 6.91 0.77
C PRO A 77 16.70 5.39 1.03
N PHE A 78 16.54 4.93 2.25
CA PHE A 78 16.62 3.52 2.63
C PHE A 78 15.22 2.94 2.86
N LEU A 79 15.10 1.64 2.71
CA LEU A 79 13.93 0.89 3.16
C LEU A 79 13.82 0.94 4.68
N THR A 80 12.60 0.92 5.20
CA THR A 80 12.37 0.69 6.62
C THR A 80 12.92 -0.68 6.99
N ALA A 81 13.78 -0.73 8.00
CA ALA A 81 14.45 -1.94 8.45
C ALA A 81 14.01 -2.30 9.87
N TYR A 82 13.95 -3.60 10.15
CA TYR A 82 13.60 -4.14 11.46
C TYR A 82 14.79 -4.88 12.09
N TYR A 83 14.84 -4.89 13.42
CA TYR A 83 15.82 -5.69 14.13
C TYR A 83 15.66 -7.18 13.80
N GLY A 84 16.77 -7.86 13.56
CA GLY A 84 16.77 -9.30 13.20
C GLY A 84 16.26 -9.61 11.80
N GLN A 85 15.90 -8.61 11.00
CA GLN A 85 15.47 -8.77 9.61
C GLN A 85 16.60 -9.36 8.75
N LYS A 86 16.34 -10.48 8.09
CA LYS A 86 17.31 -11.18 7.23
C LYS A 86 17.20 -10.75 5.76
N ARG A 87 16.00 -10.34 5.32
CA ARG A 87 15.67 -9.95 3.95
C ARG A 87 14.90 -8.63 3.95
N TRP A 88 14.92 -7.93 2.83
CA TRP A 88 14.23 -6.64 2.69
C TRP A 88 12.72 -6.70 3.01
N ASN A 89 12.09 -7.85 2.78
CA ASN A 89 10.65 -8.10 2.98
C ASN A 89 10.33 -9.00 4.19
N SER A 90 11.29 -9.23 5.09
CA SER A 90 11.01 -9.98 6.32
C SER A 90 10.53 -9.07 7.44
N ALA A 91 9.76 -9.63 8.37
CA ALA A 91 9.07 -8.88 9.41
C ALA A 91 9.99 -8.37 10.54
N GLY A 92 11.21 -8.90 10.64
CA GLY A 92 12.08 -8.67 11.78
C GLY A 92 11.72 -9.56 12.98
N MET A 93 12.57 -9.58 13.99
CA MET A 93 12.42 -10.44 15.17
C MET A 93 12.07 -9.60 16.40
N PRO A 94 11.27 -10.15 17.32
CA PRO A 94 11.02 -9.51 18.60
C PRO A 94 12.29 -9.36 19.43
N LEU A 95 12.36 -8.28 20.20
CA LEU A 95 13.43 -7.95 21.11
C LEU A 95 12.89 -7.94 22.54
N THR A 96 13.41 -8.80 23.41
CA THR A 96 13.05 -8.81 24.84
C THR A 96 13.89 -7.80 25.58
N VAL A 97 13.25 -6.88 26.29
CA VAL A 97 13.88 -5.88 27.17
C VAL A 97 13.56 -6.26 28.62
N THR A 98 14.58 -6.52 29.42
CA THR A 98 14.45 -6.88 30.84
C THR A 98 14.92 -5.73 31.75
N GLU A 99 14.57 -5.77 33.04
CA GLU A 99 14.86 -4.65 33.98
C GLU A 99 16.36 -4.38 34.22
N GLN A 100 17.24 -5.33 33.92
CA GLN A 100 18.67 -5.25 34.26
C GLN A 100 19.60 -5.17 33.04
N ASP A 101 19.06 -5.25 31.80
CA ASP A 101 19.90 -5.40 30.62
C ASP A 101 20.19 -4.06 29.93
N THR A 102 21.47 -3.79 29.72
CA THR A 102 21.91 -2.91 28.66
C THR A 102 22.21 -3.75 27.43
N GLN A 103 21.23 -3.86 26.54
CA GLN A 103 21.43 -4.57 25.26
C GLN A 103 21.97 -3.62 24.22
N PHE A 104 22.90 -4.11 23.39
CA PHE A 104 23.38 -3.38 22.22
C PHE A 104 22.96 -4.10 20.95
N VAL A 105 22.17 -3.44 20.12
CA VAL A 105 21.59 -4.00 18.91
C VAL A 105 22.03 -3.26 17.65
N THR A 106 22.08 -3.95 16.53
CA THR A 106 22.41 -3.37 15.24
C THR A 106 21.24 -3.52 14.27
N ILE A 107 20.81 -2.44 13.64
CA ILE A 107 19.85 -2.45 12.55
C ILE A 107 20.59 -2.13 11.26
N ARG A 108 20.45 -2.99 10.25
CA ARG A 108 21.02 -2.81 8.91
C ARG A 108 19.95 -2.32 7.96
N MET A 109 20.15 -1.15 7.37
CA MET A 109 19.21 -0.57 6.41
C MET A 109 19.67 -0.82 4.98
N MET A 110 18.78 -1.34 4.16
CA MET A 110 19.01 -1.64 2.74
C MET A 110 18.59 -0.45 1.88
N ARG A 111 19.34 -0.21 0.80
CA ARG A 111 18.97 0.81 -0.19
C ARG A 111 17.89 0.27 -1.12
N PHE A 112 17.09 1.17 -1.65
CA PHE A 112 16.22 0.86 -2.77
C PHE A 112 17.02 0.44 -4.00
N ALA A 113 16.37 -0.34 -4.87
CA ALA A 113 16.90 -0.67 -6.20
C ALA A 113 16.84 0.53 -7.15
N ALA A 114 17.58 0.42 -8.25
CA ALA A 114 17.60 1.42 -9.31
C ALA A 114 17.65 0.79 -10.70
N ILE A 115 17.21 1.54 -11.72
CA ILE A 115 17.36 1.18 -13.14
C ILE A 115 18.13 2.30 -13.83
N ASN A 116 19.19 1.94 -14.54
CA ASN A 116 20.05 2.85 -15.27
C ASN A 116 20.06 2.49 -16.76
N GLY A 117 20.09 3.50 -17.62
CA GLY A 117 20.13 3.28 -19.06
C GLY A 117 20.39 4.52 -19.89
N LEU A 118 20.12 4.38 -21.17
CA LEU A 118 20.33 5.41 -22.18
C LEU A 118 19.05 5.61 -23.01
N VAL A 119 18.71 6.85 -23.26
CA VAL A 119 17.78 7.23 -24.35
C VAL A 119 18.63 7.57 -25.55
N VAL A 120 18.39 6.94 -26.69
CA VAL A 120 19.18 7.12 -27.93
C VAL A 120 18.26 7.30 -29.16
N ASP A 121 18.82 7.87 -30.22
CA ASP A 121 18.21 7.89 -31.55
C ASP A 121 18.52 6.62 -32.37
N GLU A 122 18.17 6.63 -33.64
CA GLU A 122 18.43 5.54 -34.59
C GLU A 122 19.93 5.27 -34.84
N ASN A 123 20.79 6.24 -34.57
CA ASN A 123 22.25 6.12 -34.72
C ASN A 123 22.96 5.83 -33.41
N ASP A 124 22.23 5.45 -32.35
CA ASP A 124 22.74 5.23 -31.00
C ASP A 124 23.35 6.49 -30.33
N VAL A 125 22.99 7.67 -30.80
CA VAL A 125 23.40 8.95 -30.20
C VAL A 125 22.47 9.30 -29.05
N GLY A 126 23.05 9.63 -27.89
CA GLY A 126 22.28 9.97 -26.68
C GLY A 126 21.33 11.14 -26.88
N GLN A 127 20.08 10.98 -26.45
CA GLN A 127 19.01 11.96 -26.58
C GLN A 127 18.68 12.61 -25.24
N PRO A 128 18.99 13.91 -25.04
CA PRO A 128 18.81 14.58 -23.77
C PRO A 128 17.36 14.94 -23.46
N GLY A 129 17.08 15.08 -22.17
CA GLY A 129 15.85 15.67 -21.67
C GLY A 129 14.58 14.84 -21.89
N PHE A 130 14.70 13.57 -22.28
CA PHE A 130 13.56 12.65 -22.22
C PHE A 130 13.28 12.27 -20.78
N ALA A 131 12.02 12.40 -20.36
CA ALA A 131 11.57 11.78 -19.12
C ALA A 131 11.43 10.27 -19.34
N VAL A 132 11.92 9.49 -18.39
CA VAL A 132 11.88 8.03 -18.38
C VAL A 132 11.27 7.57 -17.08
N ALA A 133 10.34 6.63 -17.14
CA ALA A 133 9.59 6.17 -15.99
C ALA A 133 9.56 4.64 -15.90
N ALA A 134 9.57 4.14 -14.66
CA ALA A 134 9.38 2.74 -14.33
C ALA A 134 7.95 2.51 -13.82
N TYR A 135 7.29 1.50 -14.37
CA TYR A 135 5.91 1.15 -14.07
C TYR A 135 5.78 -0.29 -13.58
N LYS A 136 4.87 -0.52 -12.63
CA LYS A 136 4.34 -1.87 -12.39
C LYS A 136 3.39 -2.26 -13.51
N ASN A 137 3.48 -3.53 -13.95
CA ASN A 137 2.63 -4.06 -15.01
C ASN A 137 1.23 -4.43 -14.49
N VAL A 138 0.48 -3.42 -14.07
CA VAL A 138 -0.93 -3.50 -13.68
C VAL A 138 -1.76 -2.64 -14.63
N ARG A 139 -3.06 -2.73 -14.61
CA ARG A 139 -3.92 -1.93 -15.49
C ARG A 139 -4.84 -1.01 -14.67
N PRO A 140 -4.78 0.32 -14.90
CA PRO A 140 -3.80 1.04 -15.71
C PRO A 140 -2.37 0.89 -15.14
N LEU A 141 -1.34 1.16 -15.96
CA LEU A 141 0.06 1.07 -15.51
C LEU A 141 0.29 1.96 -14.28
N GLU A 142 0.89 1.42 -13.24
CA GLU A 142 1.20 2.16 -12.02
C GLU A 142 2.61 2.75 -12.08
N LEU A 143 2.69 4.08 -12.09
CA LEU A 143 3.97 4.79 -12.05
C LEU A 143 4.63 4.61 -10.68
N MET A 144 5.83 4.06 -10.67
CA MET A 144 6.60 3.85 -9.44
C MET A 144 7.66 4.93 -9.22
N ALA A 145 8.42 5.27 -10.26
CA ALA A 145 9.43 6.32 -10.20
C ALA A 145 9.76 6.83 -11.61
N GLN A 146 10.34 8.02 -11.70
CA GLN A 146 10.78 8.61 -12.97
C GLN A 146 12.09 9.37 -12.82
N ALA A 147 12.79 9.54 -13.93
CA ALA A 147 14.00 10.34 -14.06
C ALA A 147 14.01 11.07 -15.40
N THR A 148 14.88 12.06 -15.55
CA THR A 148 15.11 12.75 -16.83
C THR A 148 16.50 12.39 -17.34
N ALA A 149 16.62 12.07 -18.62
CA ALA A 149 17.90 11.81 -19.28
C ALA A 149 18.76 13.08 -19.31
N ASP A 150 20.05 12.92 -18.95
CA ASP A 150 21.03 13.99 -18.97
C ASP A 150 21.43 14.41 -20.41
N GLU A 151 22.39 15.30 -20.54
CA GLU A 151 22.90 15.80 -21.83
C GLU A 151 23.47 14.68 -22.74
N ARG A 152 23.83 13.53 -22.19
CA ARG A 152 24.35 12.36 -22.91
C ARG A 152 23.28 11.30 -23.15
N GLY A 153 22.03 11.59 -22.77
CA GLY A 153 20.92 10.64 -22.81
C GLY A 153 20.92 9.63 -21.65
N VAL A 154 21.81 9.76 -20.66
CA VAL A 154 21.87 8.84 -19.51
C VAL A 154 20.74 9.16 -18.54
N TYR A 155 20.01 8.13 -18.10
CA TYR A 155 19.02 8.26 -17.04
C TYR A 155 19.26 7.27 -15.90
N ARG A 156 18.77 7.61 -14.71
CA ARG A 156 18.80 6.75 -13.54
C ARG A 156 17.51 6.90 -12.73
N ILE A 157 16.68 5.85 -12.74
CA ILE A 157 15.46 5.76 -11.93
C ILE A 157 15.85 5.05 -10.63
N TYR A 158 15.58 5.66 -9.50
CA TYR A 158 15.90 5.11 -8.17
C TYR A 158 14.67 5.11 -7.27
N GLY A 159 14.78 4.47 -6.10
CA GLY A 159 13.70 4.37 -5.13
C GLY A 159 12.73 3.22 -5.44
N LEU A 160 13.19 2.22 -6.20
CA LEU A 160 12.41 1.06 -6.58
C LEU A 160 12.51 -0.04 -5.52
N LEU A 161 11.41 -0.72 -5.26
CA LEU A 161 11.38 -1.98 -4.55
C LEU A 161 11.83 -3.12 -5.47
N PRO A 162 12.30 -4.26 -4.96
CA PRO A 162 12.54 -5.44 -5.80
C PRO A 162 11.31 -5.86 -6.59
N GLY A 163 11.52 -6.32 -7.80
CA GLY A 163 10.48 -6.83 -8.70
C GLY A 163 10.63 -6.39 -10.15
N ASP A 164 9.64 -6.78 -10.96
CA ASP A 164 9.61 -6.55 -12.39
C ASP A 164 8.98 -5.20 -12.75
N TYR A 165 9.62 -4.47 -13.65
CA TYR A 165 9.20 -3.16 -14.10
C TYR A 165 9.15 -3.06 -15.62
N LEU A 166 8.18 -2.31 -16.13
CA LEU A 166 8.19 -1.80 -17.48
C LEU A 166 8.85 -0.42 -17.49
N VAL A 167 9.90 -0.25 -18.29
CA VAL A 167 10.61 1.04 -18.42
C VAL A 167 10.22 1.69 -19.73
N ARG A 168 9.78 2.95 -19.67
CA ARG A 168 9.23 3.67 -20.81
C ARG A 168 9.68 5.14 -20.85
N SER A 169 9.96 5.66 -22.07
CA SER A 169 10.08 7.10 -22.29
C SER A 169 8.68 7.76 -22.23
N VAL A 170 8.63 9.00 -21.80
CA VAL A 170 7.42 9.83 -21.90
C VAL A 170 7.38 10.46 -23.29
N GLY A 171 6.19 10.61 -23.86
CA GLY A 171 6.02 11.27 -25.16
C GLY A 171 6.60 12.69 -25.16
N LYS A 172 7.35 13.05 -26.22
CA LYS A 172 8.06 14.32 -26.32
C LYS A 172 8.04 14.85 -27.74
N GLN A 173 7.84 16.16 -27.88
CA GLN A 173 8.07 16.88 -29.14
C GLN A 173 9.51 17.41 -29.14
N LEU A 174 10.28 17.09 -30.18
CA LEU A 174 11.66 17.56 -30.35
C LEU A 174 11.87 17.99 -31.79
N GLU A 175 12.28 19.23 -32.01
CA GLU A 175 12.60 19.81 -33.35
C GLU A 175 11.54 19.55 -34.43
N GLY A 176 10.27 19.60 -34.06
CA GLY A 176 9.12 19.37 -34.96
C GLY A 176 8.75 17.89 -35.15
N VAL A 177 9.52 16.97 -34.61
CA VAL A 177 9.21 15.53 -34.62
C VAL A 177 8.57 15.12 -33.28
N GLY A 178 7.44 14.45 -33.35
CA GLY A 178 6.83 13.81 -32.16
C GLY A 178 7.44 12.43 -31.91
N TYR A 179 7.70 12.13 -30.66
CA TYR A 179 8.14 10.81 -30.22
C TYR A 179 7.12 10.24 -29.25
N LYS A 180 6.55 9.08 -29.60
CA LYS A 180 5.55 8.40 -28.76
C LYS A 180 6.18 7.86 -27.46
N PRO A 181 5.38 7.71 -26.39
CA PRO A 181 5.81 6.91 -25.24
C PRO A 181 6.25 5.53 -25.71
N THR A 182 7.51 5.17 -25.45
CA THR A 182 8.14 3.96 -25.98
C THR A 182 8.78 3.17 -24.86
N PHE A 183 8.43 1.87 -24.76
CA PHE A 183 9.03 0.96 -23.83
C PHE A 183 10.41 0.47 -24.30
N ALA A 184 11.18 -0.07 -23.36
CA ALA A 184 12.39 -0.79 -23.69
C ALA A 184 12.11 -1.92 -24.71
N ARG A 185 13.02 -2.08 -25.68
CA ARG A 185 12.85 -2.88 -26.90
C ARG A 185 11.94 -2.29 -27.95
N GLU A 186 11.82 -0.97 -27.99
CA GLU A 186 11.25 -0.22 -29.12
C GLU A 186 9.78 -0.59 -29.44
N THR A 187 8.95 -0.67 -28.43
CA THR A 187 7.51 -0.91 -28.58
C THR A 187 6.70 0.16 -27.86
N ASP A 188 5.54 0.51 -28.37
CA ASP A 188 4.55 1.36 -27.70
C ASP A 188 3.44 0.51 -27.01
N GLU A 189 3.50 -0.81 -27.14
CA GLU A 189 2.54 -1.76 -26.54
C GLU A 189 3.09 -2.37 -25.25
N PRO A 190 2.42 -2.20 -24.10
CA PRO A 190 2.87 -2.73 -22.81
C PRO A 190 3.01 -4.27 -22.79
N GLU A 191 2.18 -4.97 -23.57
CA GLU A 191 2.18 -6.43 -23.65
C GLU A 191 3.42 -6.99 -24.33
N GLN A 192 4.05 -6.23 -25.19
CA GLN A 192 5.27 -6.58 -25.92
C GLN A 192 6.53 -6.03 -25.22
N ALA A 193 6.35 -5.21 -24.20
CA ALA A 193 7.45 -4.59 -23.50
C ALA A 193 8.28 -5.59 -22.69
N HIS A 194 9.59 -5.35 -22.68
CA HIS A 194 10.50 -6.13 -21.84
C HIS A 194 10.38 -5.73 -20.39
N GLN A 195 10.20 -6.71 -19.51
CA GLN A 195 10.27 -6.51 -18.08
C GLN A 195 11.72 -6.44 -17.62
N VAL A 196 12.04 -5.45 -16.82
CA VAL A 196 13.33 -5.25 -16.18
C VAL A 196 13.19 -5.70 -14.73
N ASP A 197 13.82 -6.81 -14.39
CA ASP A 197 13.89 -7.28 -13.00
C ASP A 197 14.97 -6.51 -12.25
N VAL A 198 14.66 -6.14 -11.01
CA VAL A 198 15.62 -5.49 -10.10
C VAL A 198 15.55 -6.14 -8.73
N GLU A 199 16.72 -6.40 -8.15
CA GLU A 199 16.85 -6.87 -6.79
C GLU A 199 17.19 -5.72 -5.82
N ILE A 200 17.08 -6.00 -4.52
CA ILE A 200 17.38 -5.02 -3.47
C ILE A 200 18.87 -4.63 -3.52
N GLU A 201 19.12 -3.33 -3.32
CA GLU A 201 20.48 -2.75 -3.35
C GLU A 201 21.21 -2.92 -4.68
N GLU A 202 20.52 -3.39 -5.72
CA GLU A 202 21.04 -3.54 -7.07
C GLU A 202 20.62 -2.43 -8.01
N GLU A 203 21.38 -2.32 -9.08
CA GLU A 203 21.12 -1.40 -10.18
C GLU A 203 21.09 -2.16 -11.50
N ALA A 204 19.90 -2.36 -12.08
CA ALA A 204 19.77 -2.88 -13.43
C ALA A 204 20.35 -1.86 -14.41
N ARG A 205 21.33 -2.29 -15.23
CA ARG A 205 22.10 -1.42 -16.11
C ARG A 205 21.84 -1.71 -17.58
N GLY A 206 22.09 -0.70 -18.41
CA GLY A 206 22.07 -0.85 -19.86
C GLY A 206 20.64 -0.96 -20.44
N VAL A 207 19.63 -0.48 -19.74
CA VAL A 207 18.26 -0.43 -20.28
C VAL A 207 18.17 0.69 -21.32
N LYS A 208 18.26 0.29 -22.59
CA LYS A 208 18.23 1.21 -23.73
C LYS A 208 16.80 1.51 -24.14
N LEU A 209 16.52 2.78 -24.38
CA LEU A 209 15.26 3.29 -24.95
C LEU A 209 15.56 4.01 -26.25
N ARG A 210 14.82 3.66 -27.31
CA ARG A 210 14.84 4.37 -28.60
C ARG A 210 13.41 4.83 -28.87
N PRO A 211 13.07 6.10 -28.53
CA PRO A 211 11.73 6.61 -28.71
C PRO A 211 11.27 6.53 -30.17
N LEU A 212 10.11 5.95 -30.39
CA LEU A 212 9.54 5.80 -31.72
C LEU A 212 8.93 7.10 -32.20
N PRO A 213 9.22 7.55 -33.43
CA PRO A 213 8.54 8.71 -34.00
C PRO A 213 7.05 8.45 -34.18
N GLY A 214 6.23 9.48 -34.01
CA GLY A 214 4.80 9.39 -34.17
C GLY A 214 4.09 10.67 -33.78
N GLN A 215 2.84 10.77 -34.18
CA GLN A 215 2.01 11.94 -33.86
C GLN A 215 1.67 11.96 -32.39
N LEU A 216 1.81 13.14 -31.80
CA LEU A 216 1.39 13.44 -30.44
C LEU A 216 0.37 14.57 -30.47
N PHE A 217 -0.56 14.50 -29.53
CA PHE A 217 -1.64 15.45 -29.41
C PHE A 217 -1.63 16.10 -28.03
N SER A 218 -2.39 17.18 -27.96
CA SER A 218 -2.65 17.90 -26.72
C SER A 218 -4.13 17.85 -26.37
N LEU A 219 -4.43 17.66 -25.09
CA LEU A 219 -5.77 17.74 -24.56
C LEU A 219 -5.83 18.87 -23.54
N THR A 220 -6.51 19.95 -23.89
CA THR A 220 -6.79 21.04 -22.95
C THR A 220 -8.08 20.76 -22.20
N VAL A 221 -8.00 20.62 -20.90
CA VAL A 221 -9.16 20.43 -20.04
C VAL A 221 -9.39 21.69 -19.22
N THR A 222 -10.62 22.18 -19.22
CA THR A 222 -11.07 23.28 -18.37
C THR A 222 -12.25 22.81 -17.53
N ALA A 223 -12.17 22.96 -16.23
CA ALA A 223 -13.20 22.51 -15.29
C ALA A 223 -13.75 23.72 -14.54
N THR A 224 -15.06 23.90 -14.60
CA THR A 224 -15.76 25.02 -13.97
C THR A 224 -16.71 24.48 -12.89
N PRO A 225 -16.46 24.77 -11.60
CA PRO A 225 -17.40 24.46 -10.54
C PRO A 225 -18.73 25.22 -10.70
N THR A 226 -19.86 24.56 -10.48
CA THR A 226 -21.17 25.21 -10.49
C THR A 226 -21.40 26.07 -9.26
N ASP A 227 -20.70 25.79 -8.18
CA ASP A 227 -20.75 26.53 -6.92
C ASP A 227 -19.30 26.77 -6.46
N PRO A 228 -18.69 27.87 -6.92
CA PRO A 228 -17.26 28.05 -6.72
C PRO A 228 -16.84 28.32 -5.28
N GLY A 229 -17.77 28.77 -4.41
CA GLY A 229 -17.41 29.21 -3.05
C GLY A 229 -16.53 30.47 -3.04
N ASP A 230 -16.19 30.94 -1.84
CA ASP A 230 -15.26 32.07 -1.65
C ASP A 230 -14.29 31.75 -0.47
N PRO A 231 -12.99 31.53 -0.73
CA PRO A 231 -12.35 31.43 -2.03
C PRO A 231 -12.73 30.14 -2.76
N PRO A 232 -12.62 30.10 -4.12
CA PRO A 232 -12.91 28.90 -4.88
C PRO A 232 -11.92 27.77 -4.51
N PRO A 233 -12.42 26.53 -4.32
CA PRO A 233 -11.56 25.41 -3.96
C PRO A 233 -10.62 25.06 -5.14
N PRO A 234 -9.40 24.57 -4.85
CA PRO A 234 -8.49 24.13 -5.90
C PRO A 234 -9.08 22.93 -6.65
N VAL A 235 -9.21 23.04 -7.95
CA VAL A 235 -9.64 21.94 -8.83
C VAL A 235 -8.47 21.00 -9.06
N THR A 236 -8.73 19.70 -8.99
CA THR A 236 -7.79 18.65 -9.39
C THR A 236 -8.28 18.01 -10.68
N LEU A 237 -7.43 18.02 -11.70
CA LEU A 237 -7.64 17.33 -12.97
C LEU A 237 -6.82 16.04 -12.98
N THR A 238 -7.45 14.92 -13.32
CA THR A 238 -6.79 13.62 -13.48
C THR A 238 -7.09 13.07 -14.86
N LEU A 239 -6.04 12.79 -15.63
CA LEU A 239 -6.10 12.13 -16.93
C LEU A 239 -5.62 10.69 -16.74
N VAL A 240 -6.43 9.73 -17.15
CA VAL A 240 -6.14 8.29 -17.07
C VAL A 240 -6.19 7.64 -18.43
N SER A 241 -5.24 6.77 -18.72
CA SER A 241 -5.23 5.86 -19.88
C SER A 241 -4.65 4.51 -19.44
N GLU A 242 -4.64 3.52 -20.32
CA GLU A 242 -3.93 2.25 -20.05
C GLU A 242 -2.45 2.48 -19.71
N MET A 243 -1.87 3.54 -20.26
CA MET A 243 -0.47 3.92 -20.10
C MET A 243 -0.17 4.62 -18.77
N GLY A 244 -1.15 4.73 -17.88
CA GLY A 244 -1.02 5.36 -16.58
C GLY A 244 -1.86 6.62 -16.45
N ARG A 245 -1.51 7.44 -15.45
CA ARG A 245 -2.27 8.66 -15.13
C ARG A 245 -1.37 9.86 -14.93
N GLN A 246 -1.97 11.04 -15.13
CA GLN A 246 -1.38 12.34 -14.85
C GLN A 246 -2.35 13.15 -13.98
N VAL A 247 -1.83 13.83 -12.95
CA VAL A 247 -2.64 14.60 -12.00
C VAL A 247 -2.13 16.03 -11.91
N PHE A 248 -3.04 16.99 -12.06
CA PHE A 248 -2.74 18.42 -11.96
C PHE A 248 -3.73 19.15 -11.04
N LYS A 249 -3.20 20.04 -10.21
CA LYS A 249 -3.99 20.91 -9.34
C LYS A 249 -4.21 22.25 -10.02
N SER A 250 -5.18 22.31 -10.92
CA SER A 250 -5.55 23.51 -11.67
C SER A 250 -6.96 23.36 -12.23
N ALA A 251 -7.70 24.46 -12.34
CA ALA A 251 -8.99 24.48 -13.03
C ALA A 251 -8.85 24.37 -14.56
N SER A 252 -7.67 24.62 -15.10
CA SER A 252 -7.37 24.43 -16.52
C SER A 252 -5.95 23.93 -16.69
N HIS A 253 -5.78 22.89 -17.53
CA HIS A 253 -4.48 22.34 -17.85
C HIS A 253 -4.47 21.76 -19.27
N THR A 254 -3.31 21.86 -19.94
CA THR A 254 -3.07 21.22 -21.23
C THR A 254 -2.13 20.04 -21.02
N PHE A 255 -2.68 18.84 -21.14
CA PHE A 255 -1.91 17.61 -21.21
C PHE A 255 -1.31 17.48 -22.60
N SER A 256 0.00 17.39 -22.71
CA SER A 256 0.74 17.35 -23.99
C SER A 256 1.50 16.04 -24.15
N GLY A 257 1.90 15.74 -25.37
CA GLY A 257 2.69 14.55 -25.66
C GLY A 257 1.87 13.25 -25.56
N LEU A 258 0.56 13.33 -25.80
CA LEU A 258 -0.35 12.21 -25.72
C LEU A 258 -0.44 11.51 -27.09
N PRO A 259 -0.26 10.19 -27.18
CA PRO A 259 -0.58 9.42 -28.38
C PRO A 259 -2.09 9.40 -28.64
N ALA A 260 -2.50 9.01 -29.85
CA ALA A 260 -3.90 8.70 -30.11
C ALA A 260 -4.38 7.56 -29.23
N GLY A 261 -5.61 7.64 -28.73
CA GLY A 261 -6.19 6.58 -27.87
C GLY A 261 -7.32 7.04 -26.98
N ASP A 262 -7.78 6.13 -26.16
CA ASP A 262 -8.84 6.35 -25.16
C ASP A 262 -8.27 6.96 -23.88
N TYR A 263 -8.94 8.00 -23.40
CA TYR A 263 -8.60 8.71 -22.16
C TYR A 263 -9.85 8.91 -21.30
N GLU A 264 -9.67 8.79 -20.00
CA GLU A 264 -10.66 9.15 -19.00
C GLU A 264 -10.19 10.41 -18.27
N VAL A 265 -11.06 11.41 -18.20
CA VAL A 265 -10.79 12.68 -17.52
C VAL A 265 -11.68 12.79 -16.30
N PHE A 266 -11.08 12.99 -15.14
CA PHE A 266 -11.76 13.31 -13.91
C PHE A 266 -11.39 14.74 -13.49
N ALA A 267 -12.39 15.49 -13.07
CA ALA A 267 -12.20 16.82 -12.50
C ALA A 267 -12.91 16.89 -11.15
N GLU A 268 -12.20 17.32 -10.12
CA GLU A 268 -12.72 17.34 -8.74
C GLU A 268 -12.41 18.69 -8.09
N ALA A 269 -13.42 19.25 -7.44
CA ALA A 269 -13.26 20.40 -6.56
C ALA A 269 -13.59 19.98 -5.13
N PRO A 270 -12.58 19.83 -4.24
CA PRO A 270 -12.81 19.59 -2.84
C PRO A 270 -13.54 20.80 -2.22
N SER A 271 -14.36 20.54 -1.21
CA SER A 271 -15.02 21.60 -0.44
C SER A 271 -14.76 21.40 1.05
N TYR A 272 -14.86 22.48 1.81
CA TYR A 272 -14.82 22.45 3.27
C TYR A 272 -15.96 21.61 3.88
N SER A 273 -17.07 21.50 3.16
CA SER A 273 -18.18 20.59 3.52
C SER A 273 -18.24 19.41 2.54
N PRO A 274 -18.28 18.16 3.01
CA PRO A 274 -18.46 17.01 2.14
C PRO A 274 -19.66 17.15 1.19
N ALA A 275 -20.76 17.72 1.68
CA ALA A 275 -22.00 17.93 0.91
C ALA A 275 -21.86 18.89 -0.28
N GLN A 276 -20.75 19.64 -0.35
CA GLN A 276 -20.48 20.59 -1.43
C GLN A 276 -19.40 20.11 -2.39
N LYS A 277 -18.85 18.90 -2.21
CA LYS A 277 -17.90 18.33 -3.17
C LYS A 277 -18.52 18.29 -4.56
N GLN A 278 -17.74 18.73 -5.54
CA GLN A 278 -18.15 18.74 -6.93
C GLN A 278 -17.18 17.92 -7.77
N GLY A 279 -17.68 17.29 -8.80
CA GLY A 279 -16.87 16.50 -9.71
C GLY A 279 -17.52 16.34 -11.08
N ALA A 280 -16.71 15.95 -12.04
CA ALA A 280 -17.13 15.57 -13.38
C ALA A 280 -16.23 14.47 -13.92
N TYR A 281 -16.76 13.68 -14.84
CA TYR A 281 -16.07 12.61 -15.54
C TYR A 281 -16.43 12.65 -17.01
N GLU A 282 -15.43 12.44 -17.87
CA GLU A 282 -15.62 12.34 -19.30
C GLU A 282 -14.65 11.31 -19.91
N ARG A 283 -15.11 10.55 -20.89
CA ARG A 283 -14.30 9.65 -21.68
C ARG A 283 -14.11 10.21 -23.09
N ILE A 284 -12.88 10.21 -23.57
CA ILE A 284 -12.48 10.89 -24.80
C ILE A 284 -11.59 9.95 -25.62
N TYR A 285 -11.87 9.82 -26.92
CA TYR A 285 -10.93 9.29 -27.88
C TYR A 285 -10.12 10.42 -28.50
N LEU A 286 -8.83 10.48 -28.22
CA LEU A 286 -7.94 11.54 -28.72
C LEU A 286 -7.29 11.10 -30.04
N SER A 287 -7.54 11.85 -31.12
CA SER A 287 -6.91 11.64 -32.45
C SER A 287 -6.45 12.93 -33.09
N LYS A 288 -6.64 14.04 -32.40
CA LYS A 288 -6.21 15.41 -32.77
C LYS A 288 -6.14 16.25 -31.49
N ASP A 289 -5.50 17.41 -31.58
CA ASP A 289 -5.57 18.40 -30.49
C ASP A 289 -7.02 18.70 -30.13
N SER A 290 -7.36 18.57 -28.89
CA SER A 290 -8.74 18.64 -28.42
C SER A 290 -8.88 19.52 -27.19
N ARG A 291 -10.09 20.05 -27.01
CA ARG A 291 -10.46 20.84 -25.82
C ARG A 291 -11.73 20.27 -25.21
N VAL A 292 -11.73 20.17 -23.90
CA VAL A 292 -12.86 19.68 -23.12
C VAL A 292 -13.19 20.68 -22.03
N SER A 293 -14.46 21.04 -21.96
CA SER A 293 -14.99 21.91 -20.91
C SER A 293 -15.92 21.11 -20.02
N MET A 294 -15.49 20.90 -18.78
CA MET A 294 -16.23 20.11 -17.80
C MET A 294 -16.93 21.02 -16.81
N ILE A 295 -18.22 20.82 -16.62
CA ILE A 295 -18.99 21.49 -15.56
C ILE A 295 -19.03 20.55 -14.36
N LEU A 296 -18.39 20.95 -13.27
CA LEU A 296 -18.40 20.19 -12.03
C LEU A 296 -19.74 20.36 -11.34
N ARG A 297 -20.39 19.23 -11.10
CA ARG A 297 -21.67 19.19 -10.39
C ARG A 297 -21.48 18.63 -9.00
N ARG A 298 -22.36 18.94 -8.08
CA ARG A 298 -22.36 18.32 -6.75
C ARG A 298 -22.41 16.80 -6.89
N ILE A 299 -21.51 16.13 -6.17
CA ILE A 299 -21.45 14.68 -6.18
C ILE A 299 -22.53 14.17 -5.22
N PRO A 300 -23.50 13.37 -5.72
CA PRO A 300 -24.51 12.81 -4.86
C PRO A 300 -23.90 11.80 -3.90
N PRO A 301 -24.50 11.60 -2.71
CA PRO A 301 -24.00 10.61 -1.78
C PRO A 301 -24.20 9.20 -2.32
N VAL A 302 -23.16 8.38 -2.16
CA VAL A 302 -23.20 6.93 -2.38
C VAL A 302 -23.97 6.29 -1.22
N THR A 303 -24.93 5.43 -1.51
CA THR A 303 -25.68 4.68 -0.50
C THR A 303 -25.01 3.33 -0.27
N PHE A 304 -24.79 3.00 1.00
CA PHE A 304 -24.24 1.71 1.42
C PHE A 304 -25.32 0.90 2.13
N GLN A 305 -25.49 -0.34 1.72
CA GLN A 305 -26.43 -1.29 2.31
C GLN A 305 -25.64 -2.46 2.90
N PHE A 306 -26.04 -2.88 4.09
CA PHE A 306 -25.45 -4.02 4.81
C PHE A 306 -26.57 -5.02 5.10
N GLU A 307 -26.87 -5.84 4.09
CA GLU A 307 -27.94 -6.85 4.22
C GLU A 307 -27.49 -7.99 5.13
N GLY A 308 -28.39 -8.47 5.98
CA GLY A 308 -28.13 -9.54 6.93
C GLY A 308 -27.64 -9.08 8.30
N LEU A 309 -27.32 -7.80 8.49
CA LEU A 309 -27.04 -7.23 9.80
C LEU A 309 -28.31 -6.68 10.46
N PRO A 310 -28.43 -6.74 11.81
CA PRO A 310 -29.44 -6.00 12.54
C PRO A 310 -29.35 -4.50 12.24
N THR A 311 -30.48 -3.85 12.02
CA THR A 311 -30.55 -2.41 11.72
C THR A 311 -29.78 -1.57 12.74
N GLN A 312 -29.92 -1.91 14.04
CA GLN A 312 -29.25 -1.23 15.14
C GLN A 312 -27.70 -1.32 15.04
N ALA A 313 -27.15 -2.43 14.57
CA ALA A 313 -25.69 -2.58 14.42
C ALA A 313 -25.12 -1.60 13.39
N VAL A 314 -25.88 -1.29 12.35
CA VAL A 314 -25.48 -0.31 11.32
C VAL A 314 -25.64 1.12 11.86
N ASP A 315 -26.73 1.40 12.54
CA ASP A 315 -27.08 2.75 12.99
C ASP A 315 -26.25 3.20 14.20
N ASN A 316 -25.77 2.26 15.02
CA ASN A 316 -24.90 2.55 16.19
C ASN A 316 -23.41 2.70 15.83
N GLY A 317 -23.05 2.72 14.54
CA GLY A 317 -21.66 2.87 14.10
C GLY A 317 -20.78 1.63 14.33
N THR A 318 -21.37 0.47 14.60
CA THR A 318 -20.62 -0.80 14.72
C THR A 318 -19.96 -1.20 13.40
N VAL A 319 -20.60 -0.82 12.27
CA VAL A 319 -20.06 -1.08 10.93
C VAL A 319 -19.00 -0.05 10.58
N ARG A 320 -17.77 -0.47 10.47
CA ARG A 320 -16.67 0.34 9.97
C ARG A 320 -16.40 -0.02 8.50
N LEU A 321 -16.79 0.88 7.60
CA LEU A 321 -16.50 0.76 6.18
C LEU A 321 -15.07 1.27 5.91
N LEU A 322 -14.26 0.46 5.27
CA LEU A 322 -12.94 0.83 4.79
C LEU A 322 -13.00 1.12 3.30
N GLY A 323 -12.28 2.12 2.86
CA GLY A 323 -12.22 2.48 1.45
C GLY A 323 -10.84 3.00 1.05
N ARG A 324 -10.47 2.78 -0.22
CA ARG A 324 -9.28 3.36 -0.84
C ARG A 324 -9.55 3.65 -2.32
N ARG A 325 -8.91 4.68 -2.83
CA ARG A 325 -9.01 5.03 -4.26
C ARG A 325 -7.88 4.37 -5.04
N LYS A 326 -8.16 3.95 -6.27
CA LYS A 326 -7.14 3.35 -7.17
C LYS A 326 -6.56 4.33 -8.19
N ASP A 327 -7.22 5.45 -8.40
CA ASP A 327 -6.81 6.46 -9.38
C ASP A 327 -5.85 7.53 -8.83
N LEU A 328 -5.59 7.54 -7.52
CA LEU A 328 -4.68 8.49 -6.88
C LEU A 328 -3.35 7.85 -6.48
N ALA A 329 -2.27 8.64 -6.49
CA ALA A 329 -1.01 8.25 -5.89
C ALA A 329 -1.23 8.00 -4.39
N GLY A 330 -0.67 6.93 -3.84
CA GLY A 330 -0.98 6.53 -2.47
C GLY A 330 -2.28 5.72 -2.35
N ALA A 331 -2.69 5.05 -3.42
CA ALA A 331 -3.88 4.17 -3.42
C ALA A 331 -3.88 3.09 -2.33
N HIS A 332 -2.77 2.92 -1.62
CA HIS A 332 -2.67 2.04 -0.45
C HIS A 332 -3.19 2.69 0.84
N ASP A 333 -3.50 3.99 0.82
CA ASP A 333 -4.03 4.69 1.98
C ASP A 333 -5.48 4.28 2.24
N THR A 334 -5.64 3.25 3.04
CA THR A 334 -6.93 2.83 3.54
C THR A 334 -7.47 3.85 4.54
N GLN A 335 -8.65 4.34 4.29
CA GLN A 335 -9.36 5.25 5.19
C GLN A 335 -10.66 4.64 5.70
N VAL A 336 -11.05 5.01 6.91
CA VAL A 336 -12.40 4.71 7.41
C VAL A 336 -13.36 5.68 6.77
N ILE A 337 -14.36 5.15 6.05
CA ILE A 337 -15.40 5.95 5.43
C ILE A 337 -16.48 6.26 6.47
N GLY A 338 -16.62 7.54 6.82
CA GLY A 338 -17.71 8.00 7.68
C GLY A 338 -19.06 7.87 6.96
N LEU A 339 -20.00 7.15 7.57
CA LEU A 339 -21.34 6.98 7.05
C LEU A 339 -22.32 7.85 7.84
N GLU A 340 -23.06 8.71 7.14
CA GLU A 340 -24.18 9.44 7.68
C GLU A 340 -25.48 8.91 7.04
N ASN A 341 -26.36 8.35 7.84
CA ASN A 341 -27.57 7.66 7.35
C ASN A 341 -27.25 6.62 6.24
N ARG A 342 -26.18 5.83 6.43
CA ARG A 342 -25.69 4.85 5.45
C ARG A 342 -25.25 5.45 4.12
N ARG A 343 -24.85 6.71 4.11
CA ARG A 343 -24.41 7.44 2.92
C ARG A 343 -23.07 8.08 3.17
N ALA A 344 -22.27 8.16 2.10
CA ALA A 344 -21.04 8.93 2.10
C ALA A 344 -20.87 9.68 0.79
N ILE A 345 -20.28 10.87 0.83
CA ILE A 345 -19.95 11.62 -0.38
C ILE A 345 -18.51 11.30 -0.74
N LEU A 346 -18.37 10.51 -1.79
CA LEU A 346 -17.10 10.01 -2.29
C LEU A 346 -16.85 10.58 -3.68
N ALA A 347 -15.59 10.83 -4.00
CA ALA A 347 -15.18 11.25 -5.32
C ALA A 347 -15.59 10.21 -6.39
N VAL A 348 -15.93 10.67 -7.58
CA VAL A 348 -16.16 9.77 -8.73
C VAL A 348 -14.86 9.05 -9.10
N GLY A 349 -14.96 7.87 -9.65
CA GLY A 349 -13.82 7.07 -10.09
C GLY A 349 -13.69 5.72 -9.41
N PRO A 350 -12.57 5.03 -9.61
CA PRO A 350 -12.35 3.68 -9.10
C PRO A 350 -12.02 3.68 -7.60
N TRP A 351 -12.79 2.93 -6.86
CA TRP A 351 -12.66 2.68 -5.43
C TRP A 351 -12.58 1.20 -5.12
N GLU A 352 -12.02 0.89 -3.98
CA GLU A 352 -12.07 -0.41 -3.35
C GLU A 352 -12.62 -0.29 -1.95
N PHE A 353 -13.46 -1.24 -1.57
CA PHE A 353 -14.13 -1.24 -0.28
C PHE A 353 -13.98 -2.57 0.45
N ALA A 354 -13.88 -2.49 1.76
CA ALA A 354 -13.95 -3.62 2.68
C ALA A 354 -14.75 -3.23 3.92
N VAL A 355 -15.31 -4.21 4.61
CA VAL A 355 -15.92 -4.03 5.92
C VAL A 355 -14.95 -4.57 6.96
N ALA A 356 -14.65 -3.76 7.98
CA ALA A 356 -13.85 -4.23 9.11
C ALA A 356 -14.54 -5.39 9.81
N PRO A 357 -13.83 -6.33 10.44
CA PRO A 357 -14.41 -7.49 11.10
C PRO A 357 -15.53 -7.11 12.10
N ILE A 358 -16.64 -7.82 12.03
CA ILE A 358 -17.81 -7.68 12.92
C ILE A 358 -18.02 -9.04 13.59
N GLU A 359 -18.02 -9.07 14.92
CA GLU A 359 -18.20 -10.30 15.69
C GLU A 359 -19.46 -11.06 15.27
N GLY A 360 -19.33 -12.34 15.00
CA GLY A 360 -20.39 -13.24 14.59
C GLY A 360 -20.85 -13.11 13.12
N TYR A 361 -20.28 -12.18 12.34
CA TYR A 361 -20.64 -11.94 10.95
C TYR A 361 -19.42 -11.94 10.03
N TYR A 362 -19.64 -12.29 8.75
CA TYR A 362 -18.65 -12.18 7.69
C TYR A 362 -19.29 -11.63 6.41
N VAL A 363 -18.48 -11.08 5.53
CA VAL A 363 -18.91 -10.60 4.20
C VAL A 363 -19.06 -11.80 3.27
N ALA A 364 -20.29 -12.14 2.90
CA ALA A 364 -20.62 -13.22 2.00
C ALA A 364 -20.74 -12.78 0.54
N GLY A 365 -20.97 -11.49 0.29
CA GLY A 365 -21.12 -10.97 -1.06
C GLY A 365 -20.95 -9.45 -1.13
N PHE A 366 -20.69 -9.01 -2.36
CA PHE A 366 -20.53 -7.60 -2.70
C PHE A 366 -21.21 -7.33 -4.05
N SER A 367 -22.01 -6.29 -4.13
CA SER A 367 -22.68 -5.86 -5.37
C SER A 367 -22.86 -4.34 -5.38
N GLY A 368 -23.07 -3.78 -6.57
CA GLY A 368 -23.30 -2.34 -6.71
C GLY A 368 -24.06 -2.00 -7.99
N THR A 369 -24.80 -0.91 -7.95
CA THR A 369 -25.34 -0.24 -9.13
C THR A 369 -24.44 0.92 -9.49
N GLY A 370 -24.08 1.05 -10.75
CA GLY A 370 -23.00 1.89 -11.24
C GLY A 370 -21.86 0.99 -11.70
N ALA A 371 -21.07 1.40 -12.66
CA ALA A 371 -20.14 0.53 -13.35
C ALA A 371 -19.29 -0.36 -12.41
N TYR A 372 -19.85 -1.51 -12.05
CA TYR A 372 -19.13 -2.58 -11.42
C TYR A 372 -18.41 -3.35 -12.51
N GLN A 373 -17.10 -3.29 -12.51
CA GLN A 373 -16.29 -4.25 -13.27
C GLN A 373 -15.48 -5.05 -12.26
N PRO A 374 -15.67 -6.36 -12.16
CA PRO A 374 -14.73 -7.23 -11.48
C PRO A 374 -13.45 -7.25 -12.31
N GLY A 375 -12.60 -6.23 -12.16
CA GLY A 375 -11.29 -6.20 -12.76
C GLY A 375 -10.40 -7.29 -12.17
N LYS A 376 -9.30 -7.61 -12.83
CA LYS A 376 -8.24 -8.43 -12.23
C LYS A 376 -7.75 -7.73 -10.97
N ARG A 377 -7.95 -8.36 -9.84
CA ARG A 377 -7.54 -7.84 -8.54
C ARG A 377 -6.47 -8.74 -7.99
N PHE A 378 -5.44 -8.14 -7.48
CA PHE A 378 -4.31 -8.86 -6.90
C PHE A 378 -4.33 -8.86 -5.37
N ASP A 379 -5.19 -8.02 -4.78
CA ASP A 379 -5.21 -7.71 -3.37
C ASP A 379 -6.51 -8.06 -2.63
N GLY A 380 -7.50 -8.65 -3.33
CA GLY A 380 -8.72 -9.17 -2.71
C GLY A 380 -9.79 -8.15 -2.32
N TRP A 381 -9.54 -6.85 -2.44
CA TRP A 381 -10.52 -5.82 -2.14
C TRP A 381 -11.65 -5.75 -3.18
N ASN A 382 -12.84 -5.32 -2.74
CA ASN A 382 -14.01 -5.22 -3.60
C ASN A 382 -13.99 -3.93 -4.40
N ALA A 383 -13.80 -4.02 -5.71
CA ALA A 383 -13.71 -2.87 -6.59
C ALA A 383 -15.09 -2.35 -7.02
N ALA A 384 -15.23 -1.03 -7.02
CA ALA A 384 -16.37 -0.34 -7.59
C ALA A 384 -15.90 0.92 -8.31
N ASN A 385 -16.35 1.16 -9.53
CA ASN A 385 -16.17 2.44 -10.18
C ASN A 385 -17.38 3.33 -9.85
N LEU A 386 -17.17 4.34 -9.02
CA LEU A 386 -18.23 5.25 -8.59
C LEU A 386 -18.51 6.27 -9.69
N MET A 387 -19.70 6.17 -10.23
CA MET A 387 -20.33 7.16 -11.09
C MET A 387 -21.40 7.91 -10.31
N TYR A 388 -22.12 8.81 -10.96
CA TYR A 388 -23.27 9.46 -10.34
C TYR A 388 -24.34 8.43 -9.94
N PHE A 389 -24.92 8.56 -8.73
CA PHE A 389 -25.97 7.69 -8.18
C PHE A 389 -25.55 6.24 -7.90
N ALA A 390 -24.36 6.04 -7.36
CA ALA A 390 -23.91 4.72 -6.96
C ALA A 390 -24.63 4.23 -5.68
N SER A 391 -24.95 2.94 -5.67
CA SER A 391 -25.40 2.21 -4.48
C SER A 391 -24.57 0.94 -4.33
N ILE A 392 -24.01 0.72 -3.16
CA ILE A 392 -23.14 -0.41 -2.86
C ILE A 392 -23.80 -1.26 -1.77
N ARG A 393 -23.78 -2.57 -1.97
CA ARG A 393 -24.37 -3.55 -1.08
C ARG A 393 -23.33 -4.57 -0.66
N PHE A 394 -23.21 -4.74 0.67
CA PHE A 394 -22.52 -5.86 1.29
C PHE A 394 -23.58 -6.85 1.79
N SER A 395 -23.48 -8.11 1.37
CA SER A 395 -24.28 -9.20 1.93
C SER A 395 -23.50 -9.78 3.09
N MET A 396 -24.01 -9.57 4.30
CA MET A 396 -23.43 -10.05 5.55
C MET A 396 -24.13 -11.33 5.97
N SER A 397 -23.38 -12.35 6.33
CA SER A 397 -23.93 -13.60 6.83
C SER A 397 -23.56 -13.81 8.29
N ALA A 398 -24.55 -14.24 9.09
CA ALA A 398 -24.29 -14.68 10.45
C ALA A 398 -23.61 -16.05 10.47
N GLY A 399 -22.89 -16.35 11.55
CA GLY A 399 -22.18 -17.60 11.72
C GLY A 399 -20.76 -17.56 11.20
N ALA A 400 -20.11 -16.41 11.38
CA ALA A 400 -18.66 -16.30 11.26
C ALA A 400 -17.95 -17.32 12.16
N SER A 401 -16.81 -17.76 11.71
CA SER A 401 -15.95 -18.70 12.38
C SER A 401 -14.67 -18.02 12.88
N SER A 402 -13.93 -18.72 13.71
CA SER A 402 -12.61 -18.31 14.17
C SER A 402 -11.58 -19.39 13.95
N LEU A 403 -10.32 -18.97 13.88
CA LEU A 403 -9.15 -19.82 13.83
C LEU A 403 -8.16 -19.35 14.89
N HIS A 404 -7.71 -20.25 15.75
CA HIS A 404 -6.70 -19.95 16.74
C HIS A 404 -5.69 -21.11 16.85
N GLY A 405 -4.57 -20.86 17.47
CA GLY A 405 -3.55 -21.88 17.71
C GLY A 405 -2.27 -21.26 18.27
N THR A 406 -1.26 -22.08 18.37
CA THR A 406 0.08 -21.68 18.84
C THR A 406 1.08 -21.82 17.72
N VAL A 407 1.99 -20.86 17.58
CA VAL A 407 3.18 -20.99 16.72
C VAL A 407 4.34 -21.43 17.58
N SER A 408 5.03 -22.50 17.16
CA SER A 408 6.22 -23.01 17.86
C SER A 408 7.42 -23.13 16.93
N ASP A 409 8.63 -23.04 17.50
CA ASP A 409 9.89 -23.41 16.87
C ASP A 409 10.60 -24.44 17.76
N ALA A 410 10.81 -25.64 17.22
CA ALA A 410 11.34 -26.78 17.97
C ALA A 410 10.60 -27.10 19.29
N GLY A 411 9.31 -26.78 19.37
CA GLY A 411 8.43 -27.01 20.53
C GLY A 411 8.31 -25.81 21.48
N ASP A 412 9.11 -24.77 21.32
CA ASP A 412 9.03 -23.55 22.13
C ASP A 412 8.06 -22.53 21.47
N PRO A 413 7.15 -21.90 22.22
CA PRO A 413 6.24 -20.89 21.69
C PRO A 413 6.99 -19.68 21.13
N VAL A 414 6.59 -19.22 19.94
CA VAL A 414 7.22 -18.08 19.25
C VAL A 414 6.39 -16.83 19.43
N VAL A 415 6.97 -15.83 20.08
CA VAL A 415 6.32 -14.55 20.38
C VAL A 415 6.47 -13.57 19.22
N GLY A 416 5.39 -12.84 18.89
CA GLY A 416 5.40 -11.79 17.86
C GLY A 416 5.58 -12.33 16.45
N ALA A 417 5.40 -13.64 16.23
CA ALA A 417 5.48 -14.23 14.89
C ALA A 417 4.29 -13.79 14.03
N PRO A 418 4.53 -13.30 12.80
CA PRO A 418 3.45 -13.05 11.86
C PRO A 418 2.78 -14.36 11.45
N VAL A 419 1.46 -14.38 11.49
CA VAL A 419 0.64 -15.47 10.97
C VAL A 419 -0.21 -14.91 9.82
N PHE A 420 -0.10 -15.52 8.66
CA PHE A 420 -0.77 -15.14 7.43
C PHE A 420 -1.84 -16.18 7.10
N LEU A 421 -3.05 -15.72 6.82
CA LEU A 421 -4.19 -16.58 6.48
C LEU A 421 -4.77 -16.14 5.14
N GLU A 422 -4.75 -17.01 4.15
CA GLU A 422 -5.22 -16.74 2.80
C GLU A 422 -6.46 -17.58 2.47
N PRO A 423 -7.60 -16.95 2.07
CA PRO A 423 -8.75 -17.69 1.57
C PRO A 423 -8.46 -18.32 0.20
N MET A 424 -8.87 -19.58 -0.03
CA MET A 424 -8.56 -20.35 -1.24
C MET A 424 -9.76 -20.63 -2.14
N ASP A 425 -10.98 -20.44 -1.67
CA ASP A 425 -12.20 -20.85 -2.39
C ASP A 425 -12.43 -20.10 -3.70
N LEU A 426 -11.82 -18.90 -3.82
CA LEU A 426 -11.93 -18.09 -5.02
C LEU A 426 -10.55 -17.69 -5.55
N GLU A 427 -10.46 -17.56 -6.86
CA GLU A 427 -9.32 -16.91 -7.51
C GLU A 427 -9.01 -15.57 -6.84
N PRO A 428 -7.74 -15.16 -6.69
CA PRO A 428 -7.37 -13.88 -6.05
C PRO A 428 -8.16 -12.68 -6.57
N ALA A 429 -8.47 -12.66 -7.88
CA ALA A 429 -9.29 -11.63 -8.51
C ALA A 429 -10.77 -11.60 -8.07
N ARG A 430 -11.25 -12.65 -7.42
CA ARG A 430 -12.64 -12.80 -6.99
C ARG A 430 -12.81 -12.84 -5.48
N ARG A 431 -11.71 -12.72 -4.73
CA ARG A 431 -11.77 -12.72 -3.26
C ARG A 431 -12.48 -11.49 -2.74
N LEU A 432 -13.24 -11.66 -1.68
CA LEU A 432 -13.91 -10.57 -0.97
C LEU A 432 -13.02 -9.91 0.09
N THR A 433 -11.90 -10.55 0.43
CA THR A 433 -10.96 -10.08 1.44
C THR A 433 -9.53 -10.43 1.03
N ASP A 434 -8.60 -9.62 1.50
CA ASP A 434 -7.16 -9.87 1.40
C ASP A 434 -6.70 -11.04 2.28
N THR A 435 -5.44 -11.39 2.14
CA THR A 435 -4.75 -12.21 3.13
C THR A 435 -4.83 -11.53 4.50
N TYR A 436 -5.35 -12.26 5.47
CA TYR A 436 -5.40 -11.80 6.85
C TYR A 436 -4.01 -11.92 7.48
N VAL A 437 -3.68 -11.01 8.38
CA VAL A 437 -2.44 -11.09 9.14
C VAL A 437 -2.70 -10.77 10.62
N THR A 438 -2.08 -11.55 11.51
CA THR A 438 -2.02 -11.29 12.93
C THR A 438 -0.63 -11.60 13.45
N LEU A 439 -0.32 -11.18 14.68
CA LEU A 439 0.91 -11.55 15.38
C LEU A 439 0.57 -12.46 16.55
N THR A 440 1.46 -13.39 16.84
CA THR A 440 1.34 -14.17 18.07
C THR A 440 1.56 -13.28 19.30
N ASP A 441 0.86 -13.60 20.37
CA ASP A 441 0.99 -12.93 21.67
C ASP A 441 2.25 -13.41 22.44
N VAL A 442 2.36 -13.02 23.72
CA VAL A 442 3.47 -13.40 24.62
C VAL A 442 3.52 -14.90 24.96
N HIS A 443 2.49 -15.65 24.62
CA HIS A 443 2.40 -17.10 24.79
C HIS A 443 2.53 -17.85 23.46
N GLY A 444 2.86 -17.15 22.37
CA GLY A 444 2.91 -17.71 21.03
C GLY A 444 1.55 -18.01 20.42
N GLN A 445 0.44 -17.51 21.01
CA GLN A 445 -0.91 -17.76 20.55
C GLN A 445 -1.34 -16.72 19.49
N TYR A 446 -2.07 -17.20 18.49
CA TYR A 446 -2.67 -16.35 17.46
C TYR A 446 -4.17 -16.56 17.36
N HIS A 447 -4.88 -15.57 16.84
CA HIS A 447 -6.33 -15.63 16.64
C HIS A 447 -6.75 -14.84 15.41
N PHE A 448 -7.65 -15.44 14.60
CA PHE A 448 -8.41 -14.80 13.53
C PHE A 448 -9.90 -14.95 13.81
N GLY A 449 -10.66 -13.88 13.77
CA GLY A 449 -12.12 -13.87 13.92
C GLY A 449 -12.83 -13.44 12.66
N SER A 450 -14.16 -13.54 12.67
CA SER A 450 -15.04 -13.10 11.57
C SER A 450 -14.74 -13.75 10.21
N LEU A 451 -14.28 -15.00 10.24
CA LEU A 451 -13.94 -15.76 9.04
C LEU A 451 -15.19 -16.32 8.35
N ALA A 452 -15.24 -16.24 7.03
CA ALA A 452 -16.20 -16.98 6.23
C ALA A 452 -15.87 -18.47 6.29
N PRO A 453 -16.88 -19.38 6.25
CA PRO A 453 -16.62 -20.80 6.02
C PRO A 453 -15.94 -21.00 4.67
N GLY A 454 -14.94 -21.90 4.60
CA GLY A 454 -14.24 -22.14 3.37
C GLY A 454 -12.86 -22.75 3.55
N LYS A 455 -12.14 -22.90 2.43
CA LYS A 455 -10.76 -23.37 2.43
C LYS A 455 -9.80 -22.21 2.61
N TYR A 456 -8.84 -22.44 3.48
CA TYR A 456 -7.77 -21.48 3.77
C TYR A 456 -6.42 -22.16 3.71
N ARG A 457 -5.38 -21.36 3.51
CA ARG A 457 -4.03 -21.80 3.84
C ARG A 457 -3.38 -20.80 4.77
N VAL A 458 -2.58 -21.33 5.69
CA VAL A 458 -1.99 -20.59 6.79
C VAL A 458 -0.49 -20.81 6.83
N LEU A 459 0.24 -19.75 7.16
CA LEU A 459 1.69 -19.73 7.28
C LEU A 459 2.09 -18.85 8.46
N SER A 460 3.06 -19.27 9.25
CA SER A 460 3.76 -18.39 10.18
C SER A 460 5.22 -18.30 9.81
N SER A 461 5.74 -17.08 9.63
CA SER A 461 7.15 -16.87 9.26
C SER A 461 7.57 -15.43 9.47
N PHE A 462 8.79 -15.23 9.98
CA PHE A 462 9.44 -13.90 9.98
C PHE A 462 10.11 -13.54 8.63
N GLU A 463 10.17 -14.48 7.69
CA GLU A 463 10.85 -14.28 6.40
C GLU A 463 10.03 -13.41 5.42
N TYR A 464 8.76 -13.13 5.73
CA TYR A 464 7.86 -12.37 4.89
C TYR A 464 7.13 -11.29 5.69
N GLN A 465 6.87 -10.15 5.07
CA GLN A 465 5.95 -9.13 5.60
C GLN A 465 4.52 -9.32 5.07
N MET A 466 4.38 -9.64 3.78
CA MET A 466 3.11 -9.88 3.10
C MET A 466 3.35 -10.91 1.98
N PRO A 467 3.26 -12.20 2.27
CA PRO A 467 3.40 -13.24 1.25
C PRO A 467 2.20 -13.20 0.29
N ASP A 468 2.48 -13.22 -1.01
CA ASP A 468 1.46 -13.39 -2.04
C ASP A 468 1.07 -14.86 -2.22
N SER A 469 0.04 -15.13 -3.05
CA SER A 469 -0.43 -16.49 -3.32
C SER A 469 0.64 -17.41 -3.91
N LYS A 470 1.56 -16.86 -4.70
CA LYS A 470 2.70 -17.62 -5.27
C LYS A 470 3.67 -18.03 -4.18
N THR A 471 4.02 -17.10 -3.31
CA THR A 471 4.86 -17.36 -2.15
C THR A 471 4.24 -18.41 -1.24
N MET A 472 2.94 -18.26 -0.88
CA MET A 472 2.21 -19.21 -0.05
C MET A 472 2.20 -20.64 -0.66
N THR A 473 2.14 -20.74 -1.98
CA THR A 473 2.24 -22.02 -2.70
C THR A 473 3.65 -22.59 -2.62
N ASN A 474 4.66 -21.78 -2.89
CA ASN A 474 6.06 -22.21 -2.95
C ASN A 474 6.58 -22.70 -1.59
N VAL A 475 6.12 -22.08 -0.49
CA VAL A 475 6.49 -22.48 0.87
C VAL A 475 5.62 -23.62 1.42
N HIS A 476 4.71 -24.14 0.63
CA HIS A 476 3.77 -25.22 1.02
C HIS A 476 3.01 -24.84 2.30
N ALA A 477 2.43 -23.62 2.33
CA ALA A 477 1.60 -23.17 3.43
C ALA A 477 0.50 -24.20 3.74
N LYS A 478 0.21 -24.40 5.04
CA LYS A 478 -0.72 -25.45 5.48
C LYS A 478 -2.15 -25.13 5.08
N GLU A 479 -2.81 -26.07 4.43
CA GLU A 479 -4.22 -25.95 4.02
C GLU A 479 -5.14 -26.49 5.13
N LEU A 480 -6.27 -25.80 5.34
CA LEU A 480 -7.29 -26.18 6.29
C LEU A 480 -8.68 -25.80 5.80
N GLN A 481 -9.69 -26.56 6.28
CA GLN A 481 -11.09 -26.25 6.07
C GLN A 481 -11.64 -25.62 7.35
N ILE A 482 -12.32 -24.48 7.20
CA ILE A 482 -13.06 -23.81 8.28
C ILE A 482 -14.55 -23.98 8.01
N ASP A 483 -15.25 -24.66 8.91
CA ASP A 483 -16.69 -24.85 8.82
C ASP A 483 -17.46 -23.68 9.47
N ALA A 484 -18.73 -23.52 9.09
CA ALA A 484 -19.54 -22.42 9.60
C ALA A 484 -19.76 -22.53 11.12
N ARG A 485 -19.65 -21.41 11.84
CA ARG A 485 -19.85 -21.30 13.30
C ARG A 485 -18.92 -22.16 14.11
N THR A 486 -17.73 -22.40 13.62
CA THR A 486 -16.72 -23.18 14.34
C THR A 486 -15.62 -22.27 14.86
N ASP A 487 -15.08 -22.68 16.01
CA ASP A 487 -13.82 -22.18 16.53
C ASP A 487 -12.76 -23.28 16.29
N THR A 488 -11.93 -23.06 15.30
CA THR A 488 -10.98 -24.09 14.82
C THR A 488 -9.63 -23.87 15.49
N ALA A 489 -9.12 -24.91 16.14
CA ALA A 489 -7.77 -24.92 16.69
C ALA A 489 -6.79 -25.49 15.66
N PHE A 490 -5.69 -24.81 15.38
CA PHE A 490 -4.66 -25.25 14.45
C PHE A 490 -3.29 -24.70 14.83
N ASP A 491 -2.42 -25.58 15.34
CA ASP A 491 -1.05 -25.21 15.71
C ASP A 491 -0.12 -25.20 14.49
N LEU A 492 0.87 -24.31 14.52
CA LEU A 492 1.81 -24.08 13.43
C LEU A 492 3.26 -24.20 13.92
N ASP A 493 4.08 -24.79 13.08
CA ASP A 493 5.53 -24.64 13.19
C ASP A 493 5.95 -23.34 12.45
N LEU A 494 6.91 -22.62 13.05
CA LEU A 494 7.49 -21.44 12.41
C LEU A 494 8.25 -21.84 11.15
N TYR A 495 7.84 -21.31 10.02
CA TYR A 495 8.56 -21.52 8.77
C TYR A 495 9.82 -20.65 8.72
N VAL A 496 10.97 -21.28 8.54
CA VAL A 496 12.27 -20.63 8.37
C VAL A 496 12.90 -21.10 7.08
N ILE A 497 13.36 -20.16 6.24
CA ILE A 497 14.14 -20.51 5.05
C ILE A 497 15.54 -20.97 5.51
N ARG A 498 15.87 -22.19 5.20
CA ARG A 498 17.16 -22.83 5.51
C ARG A 498 18.16 -22.65 4.38
#